data_87431bbbadc127b5b9bd2c95ae275708
#
_entry.id   87431bbbadc127b5b9bd2c95ae275708
#
_cell.length_a   1.000
_cell.length_b   1.000
_cell.length_c   1.000
_cell.angle_alpha   90.00
_cell.angle_beta   90.00
_cell.angle_gamma   90.00
#
_symmetry.space_group_name_H-M   'P 1'
#
loop_
_entity.id
_entity.type
_entity.pdbx_description
1 polymer ?
#
loop_
_entity_poly.entity_id
_entity_poly.type
_entity_poly.pdbx_seq_one_letter_code
_entity_poly.pdbx_strand_id
1 'polypeptide(L)'
;MRKFSWIALVLSILLLVGCSSKNNQVKQQAQKLERTIQKNQKVWQKKKFAAVNVNQKDLVPFVATIPTGYHDEDMSLSRFKNGSQLVVQAQVVNLQAEKPTLVTKTKATIYIKKVLVGNEDYQGKTIKTELSGGLTTAKFKYASLEGEYVGKQYGFKNPQAKVYSDNPNSPLRKIGQTIIVGLNRFRPESDHDLKQHQANGLTPNNFFVINNPDVTYWVKNNGKYQLNNPAFLKNSIKKYPKLNGLSKYFNQHLKD
;
A
#
# COMPACT_ATOMS: atom_id res chain seq x y z
N MET A 1 -36.43 40.08 -36.46
CA MET A 1 -35.90 38.74 -36.17
C MET A 1 -34.39 38.71 -36.06
N ARG A 2 -33.76 39.55 -35.23
CA ARG A 2 -32.25 39.56 -35.05
C ARG A 2 -31.77 39.41 -33.59
N LYS A 3 -32.65 39.22 -32.63
CA LYS A 3 -32.29 39.15 -31.21
C LYS A 3 -32.07 37.70 -30.67
N PHE A 4 -32.45 36.64 -31.40
CA PHE A 4 -32.30 35.27 -30.98
C PHE A 4 -30.89 34.68 -31.21
N SER A 5 -30.12 35.25 -32.13
CA SER A 5 -28.79 34.73 -32.53
C SER A 5 -27.71 34.99 -31.47
N TRP A 6 -27.83 36.04 -30.66
CA TRP A 6 -26.84 36.39 -29.64
C TRP A 6 -26.92 35.55 -28.39
N ILE A 7 -28.12 35.11 -28.00
CA ILE A 7 -28.32 34.26 -26.81
C ILE A 7 -27.74 32.87 -27.03
N ALA A 8 -27.88 32.31 -28.24
CA ALA A 8 -27.30 31.01 -28.57
C ALA A 8 -25.77 31.05 -28.60
N LEU A 9 -25.16 32.18 -29.02
CA LEU A 9 -23.70 32.32 -29.03
C LEU A 9 -23.11 32.43 -27.62
N VAL A 10 -23.78 33.15 -26.71
CA VAL A 10 -23.35 33.28 -25.31
C VAL A 10 -23.49 31.97 -24.56
N LEU A 11 -24.54 31.15 -24.79
CA LEU A 11 -24.70 29.86 -24.20
C LEU A 11 -23.63 28.86 -24.67
N SER A 12 -23.22 28.87 -25.93
CA SER A 12 -22.17 27.99 -26.46
C SER A 12 -20.78 28.32 -25.89
N ILE A 13 -20.50 29.61 -25.64
CA ILE A 13 -19.24 30.05 -25.00
C ILE A 13 -19.19 29.63 -23.54
N LEU A 14 -20.30 29.65 -22.80
CA LEU A 14 -20.37 29.19 -21.40
C LEU A 14 -20.15 27.68 -21.27
N LEU A 15 -20.62 26.87 -22.22
CA LEU A 15 -20.39 25.44 -22.25
C LEU A 15 -18.92 25.07 -22.53
N LEU A 16 -18.24 25.82 -23.38
CA LEU A 16 -16.82 25.64 -23.69
C LEU A 16 -15.89 26.00 -22.52
N VAL A 17 -16.22 27.05 -21.77
CA VAL A 17 -15.47 27.49 -20.58
C VAL A 17 -15.63 26.47 -19.44
N GLY A 18 -16.80 25.86 -19.27
CA GLY A 18 -17.07 24.87 -18.25
C GLY A 18 -16.24 23.55 -18.41
N CYS A 19 -16.03 23.08 -19.63
CA CYS A 19 -15.20 21.89 -19.91
C CYS A 19 -13.70 22.17 -19.74
N SER A 20 -13.24 23.36 -20.09
CA SER A 20 -11.85 23.78 -19.94
C SER A 20 -11.42 23.88 -18.46
N SER A 21 -12.30 24.35 -17.59
CA SER A 21 -11.99 24.50 -16.16
C SER A 21 -11.84 23.15 -15.42
N LYS A 22 -12.68 22.15 -15.71
CA LYS A 22 -12.58 20.81 -15.13
C LYS A 22 -11.28 20.12 -15.53
N ASN A 23 -10.89 20.18 -16.79
CA ASN A 23 -9.63 19.59 -17.27
C ASN A 23 -8.40 20.23 -16.60
N ASN A 24 -8.43 21.55 -16.38
CA ASN A 24 -7.34 22.23 -15.68
C ASN A 24 -7.27 21.86 -14.21
N GLN A 25 -8.40 21.69 -13.52
CA GLN A 25 -8.43 21.24 -12.13
C GLN A 25 -7.89 19.82 -11.97
N VAL A 26 -8.28 18.89 -12.84
CA VAL A 26 -7.77 17.50 -12.83
C VAL A 26 -6.26 17.48 -13.06
N LYS A 27 -5.74 18.23 -14.03
CA LYS A 27 -4.29 18.35 -14.28
C LYS A 27 -3.55 18.93 -13.07
N GLN A 28 -4.08 19.97 -12.44
CA GLN A 28 -3.48 20.57 -11.25
C GLN A 28 -3.45 19.61 -10.06
N GLN A 29 -4.53 18.84 -9.84
CA GLN A 29 -4.56 17.81 -8.80
C GLN A 29 -3.55 16.71 -9.06
N ALA A 30 -3.43 16.23 -10.28
CA ALA A 30 -2.45 15.23 -10.67
C ALA A 30 -1.00 15.73 -10.46
N GLN A 31 -0.71 16.96 -10.84
CA GLN A 31 0.60 17.58 -10.62
C GLN A 31 0.91 17.76 -9.12
N LYS A 32 -0.07 18.17 -8.32
CA LYS A 32 0.07 18.31 -6.87
C LYS A 32 0.36 16.96 -6.21
N LEU A 33 -0.35 15.91 -6.64
CA LEU A 33 -0.13 14.54 -6.17
C LEU A 33 1.30 14.09 -6.49
N GLU A 34 1.74 14.28 -7.74
CA GLU A 34 3.07 13.88 -8.19
C GLU A 34 4.18 14.61 -7.41
N ARG A 35 4.08 15.92 -7.20
CA ARG A 35 5.02 16.69 -6.36
C ARG A 35 5.06 16.16 -4.93
N THR A 36 3.90 15.80 -4.38
CA THR A 36 3.79 15.22 -3.03
C THR A 36 4.51 13.88 -2.96
N ILE A 37 4.31 13.01 -3.95
CA ILE A 37 4.98 11.71 -4.08
C ILE A 37 6.50 11.91 -4.12
N GLN A 38 7.01 12.76 -4.99
CA GLN A 38 8.46 13.02 -5.14
C GLN A 38 9.07 13.57 -3.84
N LYS A 39 8.40 14.50 -3.16
CA LYS A 39 8.83 15.00 -1.85
C LYS A 39 8.93 13.88 -0.82
N ASN A 40 7.88 13.05 -0.72
CA ASN A 40 7.80 11.96 0.24
C ASN A 40 8.82 10.86 -0.06
N GLN A 41 9.07 10.56 -1.34
CA GLN A 41 10.14 9.64 -1.76
C GLN A 41 11.50 10.08 -1.23
N LYS A 42 11.87 11.35 -1.45
CA LYS A 42 13.16 11.90 -0.96
C LYS A 42 13.29 11.78 0.55
N VAL A 43 12.23 12.13 1.29
CA VAL A 43 12.22 12.05 2.77
C VAL A 43 12.35 10.61 3.25
N TRP A 44 11.59 9.68 2.66
CA TRP A 44 11.64 8.27 3.04
C TRP A 44 13.00 7.64 2.72
N GLN A 45 13.53 7.88 1.52
CA GLN A 45 14.82 7.36 1.10
C GLN A 45 15.95 7.85 1.99
N LYS A 46 15.96 9.15 2.36
CA LYS A 46 16.95 9.70 3.30
C LYS A 46 16.94 8.96 4.64
N LYS A 47 15.75 8.70 5.20
CA LYS A 47 15.59 7.96 6.45
C LYS A 47 16.03 6.50 6.31
N LYS A 48 15.66 5.84 5.21
CA LYS A 48 16.04 4.46 4.93
C LYS A 48 17.55 4.30 4.74
N PHE A 49 18.18 5.23 4.01
CA PHE A 49 19.62 5.22 3.79
C PHE A 49 20.42 5.41 5.07
N ALA A 50 19.90 6.19 6.03
CA ALA A 50 20.52 6.40 7.34
C ALA A 50 20.32 5.21 8.31
N ALA A 51 19.56 4.19 7.93
CA ALA A 51 19.30 3.01 8.75
C ALA A 51 20.09 1.80 8.24
N VAL A 52 20.51 0.94 9.17
CA VAL A 52 21.18 -0.31 8.81
C VAL A 52 20.13 -1.30 8.28
N ASN A 53 20.33 -1.84 7.09
CA ASN A 53 19.48 -2.90 6.55
C ASN A 53 19.81 -4.23 7.22
N VAL A 54 18.92 -4.69 8.08
CA VAL A 54 19.13 -5.90 8.88
C VAL A 54 18.86 -7.20 8.11
N ASN A 55 18.09 -7.15 7.04
CA ASN A 55 17.82 -8.34 6.22
C ASN A 55 19.07 -8.93 5.58
N GLN A 56 20.16 -8.14 5.48
CA GLN A 56 21.45 -8.60 4.97
C GLN A 56 22.39 -9.12 6.07
N LYS A 57 22.05 -8.89 7.34
CA LYS A 57 22.88 -9.23 8.50
C LYS A 57 22.32 -10.36 9.34
N ASP A 58 21.05 -10.72 9.17
CA ASP A 58 20.45 -11.80 9.93
C ASP A 58 21.13 -13.12 9.54
N LEU A 59 21.60 -13.86 10.54
CA LEU A 59 22.34 -15.12 10.40
C LEU A 59 21.49 -16.22 9.71
N VAL A 60 20.17 -16.09 9.77
CA VAL A 60 19.24 -16.95 9.06
C VAL A 60 18.49 -16.06 8.06
N PRO A 61 18.75 -16.20 6.74
CA PRO A 61 18.02 -15.44 5.75
C PRO A 61 16.54 -15.80 5.84
N PHE A 62 15.74 -14.81 6.23
CA PHE A 62 14.29 -14.98 6.23
C PHE A 62 13.81 -15.02 4.78
N VAL A 63 13.45 -16.19 4.30
CA VAL A 63 13.01 -16.42 2.92
C VAL A 63 11.49 -16.27 2.86
N ALA A 64 11.00 -15.67 1.78
CA ALA A 64 9.56 -15.61 1.54
C ALA A 64 8.97 -17.02 1.45
N THR A 65 7.88 -17.23 2.18
CA THR A 65 7.17 -18.51 2.28
C THR A 65 5.74 -18.38 1.76
N ILE A 66 5.16 -19.52 1.40
CA ILE A 66 3.75 -19.61 1.11
C ILE A 66 3.02 -19.73 2.46
N PRO A 67 1.94 -18.98 2.70
CA PRO A 67 1.20 -19.08 3.95
C PRO A 67 0.73 -20.51 4.22
N THR A 68 0.83 -20.96 5.47
CA THR A 68 0.28 -22.23 5.90
C THR A 68 -1.22 -22.25 5.64
N GLY A 69 -1.73 -23.36 5.10
CA GLY A 69 -3.15 -23.48 4.74
C GLY A 69 -3.57 -22.73 3.47
N TYR A 70 -2.61 -22.24 2.67
CA TYR A 70 -2.93 -21.70 1.35
C TYR A 70 -3.37 -22.81 0.40
N HIS A 71 -4.56 -22.63 -0.18
CA HIS A 71 -5.14 -23.48 -1.22
C HIS A 71 -5.45 -22.64 -2.45
N ASP A 72 -4.81 -22.96 -3.59
CA ASP A 72 -4.97 -22.18 -4.83
C ASP A 72 -6.40 -22.24 -5.40
N GLU A 73 -7.08 -23.34 -5.20
CA GLU A 73 -8.49 -23.53 -5.57
C GLU A 73 -9.43 -22.53 -4.93
N ASP A 74 -9.03 -22.00 -3.75
CA ASP A 74 -9.77 -20.95 -3.05
C ASP A 74 -9.59 -19.57 -3.70
N MET A 75 -8.61 -19.39 -4.56
CA MET A 75 -8.29 -18.12 -5.18
C MET A 75 -9.14 -17.92 -6.44
N SER A 76 -10.13 -17.06 -6.35
CA SER A 76 -10.95 -16.60 -7.48
C SER A 76 -11.19 -15.10 -7.39
N LEU A 77 -11.54 -14.49 -8.53
CA LEU A 77 -11.92 -13.08 -8.56
C LEU A 77 -13.13 -12.79 -7.67
N SER A 78 -14.11 -13.71 -7.64
CA SER A 78 -15.28 -13.59 -6.77
C SER A 78 -14.87 -13.64 -5.30
N ARG A 79 -14.05 -14.61 -4.90
CA ARG A 79 -13.60 -14.75 -3.51
C ARG A 79 -12.74 -13.57 -3.05
N PHE A 80 -11.84 -13.10 -3.91
CA PHE A 80 -11.07 -11.87 -3.65
C PHE A 80 -11.99 -10.65 -3.45
N LYS A 81 -13.01 -10.52 -4.31
CA LYS A 81 -14.00 -9.45 -4.21
C LYS A 81 -14.85 -9.56 -2.93
N ASN A 82 -15.35 -10.75 -2.64
CA ASN A 82 -16.25 -10.97 -1.49
C ASN A 82 -15.51 -10.96 -0.15
N GLY A 83 -14.22 -11.27 -0.13
CA GLY A 83 -13.39 -11.24 1.07
C GLY A 83 -12.95 -9.84 1.50
N SER A 84 -13.23 -8.80 0.72
CA SER A 84 -12.79 -7.43 0.98
C SER A 84 -13.93 -6.44 0.85
N GLN A 85 -14.07 -5.54 1.80
CA GLN A 85 -15.08 -4.46 1.74
C GLN A 85 -14.78 -3.43 0.66
N LEU A 86 -13.49 -3.28 0.32
CA LEU A 86 -13.00 -2.35 -0.68
C LEU A 86 -11.83 -2.98 -1.44
N VAL A 87 -11.93 -3.13 -2.74
CA VAL A 87 -10.81 -3.53 -3.60
C VAL A 87 -10.44 -2.36 -4.49
N VAL A 88 -9.18 -1.96 -4.48
CA VAL A 88 -8.75 -0.75 -5.19
C VAL A 88 -7.48 -0.95 -5.99
N GLN A 89 -7.40 -0.23 -7.10
CA GLN A 89 -6.14 0.17 -7.72
C GLN A 89 -5.73 1.50 -7.09
N ALA A 90 -4.57 1.54 -6.45
CA ALA A 90 -4.11 2.70 -5.72
C ALA A 90 -2.63 3.00 -5.98
N GLN A 91 -2.19 4.19 -5.60
CA GLN A 91 -0.79 4.60 -5.65
C GLN A 91 -0.29 4.91 -4.24
N VAL A 92 0.88 4.39 -3.88
CA VAL A 92 1.51 4.70 -2.59
C VAL A 92 2.01 6.15 -2.60
N VAL A 93 1.42 7.01 -1.78
CA VAL A 93 1.75 8.44 -1.73
C VAL A 93 2.77 8.76 -0.65
N ASN A 94 2.69 8.07 0.48
CA ASN A 94 3.58 8.31 1.62
C ASN A 94 3.81 7.03 2.42
N LEU A 95 5.00 6.96 3.04
CA LEU A 95 5.37 5.95 4.02
C LEU A 95 5.92 6.63 5.27
N GLN A 96 5.46 6.20 6.43
CA GLN A 96 5.90 6.72 7.71
C GLN A 96 6.12 5.57 8.69
N ALA A 97 7.29 5.53 9.32
CA ALA A 97 7.51 4.57 10.41
C ALA A 97 6.46 4.82 11.51
N GLU A 98 5.94 3.76 12.05
CA GLU A 98 5.07 3.84 13.22
C GLU A 98 5.88 3.88 14.51
N LYS A 99 5.21 4.18 15.61
CA LYS A 99 5.82 4.03 16.94
C LYS A 99 6.29 2.58 17.07
N PRO A 100 7.55 2.37 17.45
CA PRO A 100 8.11 1.03 17.47
C PRO A 100 7.36 0.09 18.42
N THR A 101 7.10 -1.12 17.94
CA THR A 101 6.57 -2.25 18.68
C THR A 101 7.40 -3.49 18.33
N LEU A 102 7.11 -4.65 18.92
CA LEU A 102 7.77 -5.92 18.57
C LEU A 102 7.62 -6.27 17.08
N VAL A 103 6.50 -5.87 16.47
CA VAL A 103 6.27 -6.02 15.03
C VAL A 103 6.52 -4.68 14.34
N THR A 104 7.52 -4.64 13.47
CA THR A 104 7.80 -3.44 12.69
C THR A 104 6.69 -3.21 11.67
N LYS A 105 6.04 -2.06 11.75
CA LYS A 105 4.98 -1.62 10.84
C LYS A 105 5.29 -0.26 10.24
N THR A 106 4.76 -0.02 9.06
CA THR A 106 4.87 1.24 8.33
C THR A 106 3.48 1.71 7.93
N LYS A 107 3.09 2.88 8.42
CA LYS A 107 1.88 3.55 7.96
C LYS A 107 2.06 4.01 6.53
N ALA A 108 1.20 3.55 5.63
CA ALA A 108 1.13 3.98 4.25
C ALA A 108 -0.09 4.89 4.03
N THR A 109 0.11 5.98 3.28
CA THR A 109 -1.00 6.73 2.68
C THR A 109 -1.08 6.31 1.22
N ILE A 110 -2.25 5.84 0.78
CA ILE A 110 -2.48 5.44 -0.60
C ILE A 110 -3.57 6.33 -1.23
N TYR A 111 -3.35 6.73 -2.48
CA TYR A 111 -4.32 7.45 -3.30
C TYR A 111 -5.08 6.46 -4.16
N ILE A 112 -6.39 6.44 -4.07
CA ILE A 112 -7.25 5.50 -4.80
C ILE A 112 -7.47 6.02 -6.22
N LYS A 113 -6.85 5.35 -7.19
CA LYS A 113 -6.99 5.67 -8.63
C LYS A 113 -8.31 5.14 -9.18
N LYS A 114 -8.70 3.92 -8.75
CA LYS A 114 -9.92 3.24 -9.19
C LYS A 114 -10.44 2.32 -8.09
N VAL A 115 -11.74 2.36 -7.85
CA VAL A 115 -12.44 1.36 -7.03
C VAL A 115 -12.86 0.21 -7.94
N LEU A 116 -12.51 -1.02 -7.55
CA LEU A 116 -12.85 -2.26 -8.27
C LEU A 116 -14.02 -2.98 -7.60
N VAL A 117 -14.14 -2.80 -6.28
CA VAL A 117 -15.24 -3.32 -5.44
C VAL A 117 -15.45 -2.37 -4.27
N GLY A 118 -16.68 -2.19 -3.84
CA GLY A 118 -17.06 -1.37 -2.69
C GLY A 118 -17.55 0.03 -3.09
N ASN A 119 -17.49 0.96 -2.13
CA ASN A 119 -18.03 2.30 -2.34
C ASN A 119 -17.12 3.14 -3.25
N GLU A 120 -17.64 3.54 -4.40
CA GLU A 120 -16.96 4.35 -5.42
C GLU A 120 -16.58 5.75 -4.93
N ASP A 121 -17.21 6.25 -3.87
CA ASP A 121 -16.86 7.55 -3.26
C ASP A 121 -15.41 7.63 -2.76
N TYR A 122 -14.73 6.50 -2.62
CA TYR A 122 -13.30 6.47 -2.30
C TYR A 122 -12.40 6.81 -3.48
N GLN A 123 -12.88 6.74 -4.72
CA GLN A 123 -12.09 7.09 -5.89
C GLN A 123 -11.64 8.55 -5.85
N GLY A 124 -10.39 8.81 -6.13
CA GLY A 124 -9.80 10.14 -6.03
C GLY A 124 -9.44 10.59 -4.60
N LYS A 125 -9.72 9.78 -3.58
CA LYS A 125 -9.39 10.07 -2.18
C LYS A 125 -8.13 9.35 -1.72
N THR A 126 -7.57 9.80 -0.61
CA THR A 126 -6.50 9.11 0.10
C THR A 126 -7.02 8.43 1.35
N ILE A 127 -6.52 7.22 1.61
CA ILE A 127 -6.76 6.48 2.84
C ILE A 127 -5.44 6.04 3.44
N LYS A 128 -5.48 5.56 4.68
CA LYS A 128 -4.31 5.00 5.37
C LYS A 128 -4.44 3.49 5.48
N THR A 129 -3.29 2.82 5.40
CA THR A 129 -3.17 1.38 5.68
C THR A 129 -1.84 1.12 6.36
N GLU A 130 -1.68 -0.06 6.95
CA GLU A 130 -0.41 -0.53 7.49
C GLU A 130 0.23 -1.55 6.54
N LEU A 131 1.56 -1.45 6.41
CA LEU A 131 2.40 -2.40 5.70
C LEU A 131 3.40 -3.00 6.68
N SER A 132 3.67 -4.29 6.54
CA SER A 132 4.66 -4.98 7.36
C SER A 132 6.08 -4.54 7.01
N GLY A 133 6.94 -4.41 8.02
CA GLY A 133 8.32 -3.99 7.83
C GLY A 133 8.51 -2.47 7.84
N GLY A 134 9.74 -2.03 7.59
CA GLY A 134 10.13 -0.64 7.51
C GLY A 134 11.19 -0.22 8.52
N LEU A 135 11.11 1.02 8.97
CA LEU A 135 12.08 1.64 9.88
C LEU A 135 11.67 1.42 11.34
N THR A 136 12.63 0.95 12.16
CA THR A 136 12.48 0.78 13.61
C THR A 136 13.81 1.03 14.30
N THR A 137 13.97 0.60 15.56
CA THR A 137 15.26 0.59 16.25
C THR A 137 15.72 -0.85 16.51
N ALA A 138 17.02 -1.03 16.71
CA ALA A 138 17.60 -2.32 17.04
C ALA A 138 16.94 -2.92 18.29
N LYS A 139 16.56 -2.09 19.28
CA LYS A 139 15.86 -2.50 20.50
C LYS A 139 14.60 -3.32 20.18
N PHE A 140 13.77 -2.83 19.26
CA PHE A 140 12.49 -3.50 18.92
C PHE A 140 12.67 -4.61 17.92
N LYS A 141 13.59 -4.47 16.96
CA LYS A 141 13.87 -5.54 15.98
C LYS A 141 14.43 -6.79 16.63
N TYR A 142 15.26 -6.63 17.65
CA TYR A 142 15.95 -7.72 18.34
C TYR A 142 15.51 -7.85 19.82
N ALA A 143 14.24 -7.59 20.09
CA ALA A 143 13.63 -7.95 21.37
C ALA A 143 13.28 -9.45 21.36
N SER A 144 13.59 -10.15 22.46
CA SER A 144 13.05 -11.49 22.72
C SER A 144 11.53 -11.41 22.99
N LEU A 145 10.87 -12.56 23.05
CA LEU A 145 9.44 -12.62 23.44
C LEU A 145 9.22 -12.09 24.87
N GLU A 146 10.23 -12.18 25.72
CA GLU A 146 10.23 -11.67 27.10
C GLU A 146 10.59 -10.17 27.16
N GLY A 147 10.88 -9.55 26.01
CA GLY A 147 11.20 -8.11 25.91
C GLY A 147 12.67 -7.78 26.13
N GLU A 148 13.53 -8.77 26.32
CA GLU A 148 14.97 -8.55 26.47
C GLU A 148 15.65 -8.17 25.14
N TYR A 149 16.65 -7.29 25.20
CA TYR A 149 17.41 -6.88 24.05
C TYR A 149 18.57 -7.85 23.73
N VAL A 150 18.44 -8.60 22.66
CA VAL A 150 19.46 -9.55 22.20
C VAL A 150 20.29 -9.02 21.00
N GLY A 151 20.12 -7.79 20.60
CA GLY A 151 20.76 -7.19 19.42
C GLY A 151 22.29 -7.16 19.44
N LYS A 152 22.91 -7.29 20.62
CA LYS A 152 24.39 -7.38 20.74
C LYS A 152 24.94 -8.60 19.99
N GLN A 153 24.21 -9.71 19.98
CA GLN A 153 24.58 -10.94 19.26
C GLN A 153 24.60 -10.76 17.74
N TYR A 154 23.83 -9.78 17.24
CA TYR A 154 23.76 -9.37 15.83
C TYR A 154 24.62 -8.15 15.50
N GLY A 155 25.56 -7.79 16.40
CA GLY A 155 26.49 -6.69 16.20
C GLY A 155 25.92 -5.29 16.50
N PHE A 156 24.73 -5.17 17.08
CA PHE A 156 24.15 -3.89 17.48
C PHE A 156 24.42 -3.59 18.95
N LYS A 157 25.49 -2.84 19.22
CA LYS A 157 25.82 -2.41 20.59
C LYS A 157 24.85 -1.34 21.12
N ASN A 158 24.32 -0.48 20.21
CA ASN A 158 23.38 0.58 20.55
C ASN A 158 21.94 0.14 20.27
N PRO A 159 21.08 -0.05 21.29
CA PRO A 159 19.67 -0.40 21.13
C PRO A 159 18.86 0.63 20.33
N GLN A 160 19.28 1.89 20.33
CA GLN A 160 18.61 2.98 19.62
C GLN A 160 19.08 3.14 18.16
N ALA A 161 20.02 2.30 17.71
CA ALA A 161 20.45 2.31 16.32
C ALA A 161 19.24 2.12 15.39
N LYS A 162 19.14 2.99 14.38
CA LYS A 162 18.06 2.90 13.38
C LYS A 162 18.33 1.75 12.45
N VAL A 163 17.35 0.91 12.28
CA VAL A 163 17.39 -0.27 11.40
C VAL A 163 16.19 -0.26 10.43
N TYR A 164 16.42 -0.84 9.27
CA TYR A 164 15.38 -1.13 8.29
C TYR A 164 15.20 -2.64 8.17
N SER A 165 13.99 -3.11 8.40
CA SER A 165 13.62 -4.52 8.31
C SER A 165 12.47 -4.67 7.32
N ASP A 166 12.66 -5.49 6.30
CA ASP A 166 11.60 -5.80 5.34
C ASP A 166 10.91 -7.12 5.72
N ASN A 167 9.64 -7.25 5.36
CA ASN A 167 8.94 -8.53 5.47
C ASN A 167 9.06 -9.26 4.13
N PRO A 168 9.73 -10.41 4.06
CA PRO A 168 9.95 -11.10 2.79
C PRO A 168 8.66 -11.64 2.16
N ASN A 169 7.63 -11.98 2.95
CA ASN A 169 6.34 -12.43 2.42
C ASN A 169 5.52 -11.26 1.83
N SER A 170 5.69 -10.07 2.40
CA SER A 170 5.00 -8.86 1.93
C SER A 170 5.97 -7.68 1.92
N PRO A 171 6.95 -7.65 0.99
CA PRO A 171 7.97 -6.61 0.95
C PRO A 171 7.37 -5.21 0.83
N LEU A 172 7.93 -4.27 1.60
CA LEU A 172 7.47 -2.89 1.63
C LEU A 172 7.63 -2.22 0.26
N ARG A 173 6.56 -1.64 -0.25
CA ARG A 173 6.54 -1.04 -1.58
C ARG A 173 7.09 0.38 -1.57
N LYS A 174 7.57 0.83 -2.73
CA LYS A 174 8.13 2.17 -2.91
C LYS A 174 6.99 3.19 -2.99
N ILE A 175 7.23 4.40 -2.48
CA ILE A 175 6.35 5.55 -2.72
C ILE A 175 6.32 5.81 -4.23
N GLY A 176 5.14 6.10 -4.78
CA GLY A 176 4.88 6.24 -6.22
C GLY A 176 4.43 4.96 -6.91
N GLN A 177 4.63 3.79 -6.29
CA GLN A 177 4.27 2.52 -6.89
C GLN A 177 2.77 2.30 -6.93
N THR A 178 2.25 1.80 -8.06
CA THR A 178 0.85 1.40 -8.19
C THR A 178 0.64 -0.01 -7.65
N ILE A 179 -0.44 -0.19 -6.92
CA ILE A 179 -0.80 -1.42 -6.22
C ILE A 179 -2.27 -1.77 -6.46
N ILE A 180 -2.62 -3.04 -6.29
CA ILE A 180 -3.99 -3.51 -6.12
C ILE A 180 -4.06 -4.21 -4.77
N VAL A 181 -5.02 -3.81 -3.95
CA VAL A 181 -5.20 -4.36 -2.61
C VAL A 181 -6.67 -4.58 -2.28
N GLY A 182 -6.93 -5.66 -1.54
CA GLY A 182 -8.20 -5.88 -0.85
C GLY A 182 -8.12 -5.33 0.58
N LEU A 183 -9.10 -4.55 0.97
CA LEU A 183 -9.10 -3.76 2.19
C LEU A 183 -10.37 -3.97 2.99
N ASN A 184 -10.23 -4.03 4.30
CA ASN A 184 -11.34 -4.01 5.25
C ASN A 184 -11.19 -2.80 6.18
N ARG A 185 -12.31 -2.20 6.61
CA ARG A 185 -12.26 -1.15 7.63
C ARG A 185 -11.66 -1.70 8.91
N PHE A 186 -10.77 -0.93 9.49
CA PHE A 186 -10.23 -1.24 10.80
C PHE A 186 -11.35 -1.29 11.85
N ARG A 187 -11.39 -2.39 12.57
CA ARG A 187 -12.22 -2.57 13.75
C ARG A 187 -11.30 -2.94 14.90
N PRO A 188 -11.17 -2.10 15.92
CA PRO A 188 -10.29 -2.40 17.04
C PRO A 188 -10.79 -3.64 17.79
N GLU A 189 -9.89 -4.52 18.17
CA GLU A 189 -10.17 -5.72 18.95
C GLU A 189 -10.28 -5.40 20.47
N SER A 190 -9.68 -4.26 20.88
CA SER A 190 -9.69 -3.78 22.27
C SER A 190 -9.41 -2.27 22.32
N ASP A 191 -9.65 -1.66 23.49
CA ASP A 191 -9.25 -0.28 23.76
C ASP A 191 -7.73 -0.07 23.65
N HIS A 192 -6.94 -1.07 24.01
CA HIS A 192 -5.50 -1.03 23.87
C HIS A 192 -5.09 -0.95 22.40
N ASP A 193 -5.65 -1.80 21.56
CA ASP A 193 -5.44 -1.83 20.11
C ASP A 193 -5.85 -0.48 19.47
N LEU A 194 -7.03 0.05 19.85
CA LEU A 194 -7.46 1.37 19.38
C LEU A 194 -6.46 2.47 19.75
N LYS A 195 -6.02 2.54 21.01
CA LYS A 195 -5.06 3.54 21.48
C LYS A 195 -3.72 3.44 20.76
N GLN A 196 -3.23 2.22 20.50
CA GLN A 196 -1.98 1.98 19.78
C GLN A 196 -2.06 2.52 18.35
N HIS A 197 -3.14 2.25 17.62
CA HIS A 197 -3.35 2.77 16.27
C HIS A 197 -3.55 4.28 16.26
N GLN A 198 -4.33 4.83 17.19
CA GLN A 198 -4.52 6.29 17.33
C GLN A 198 -3.20 7.01 17.59
N ALA A 199 -2.28 6.44 18.37
CA ALA A 199 -0.96 6.99 18.61
C ALA A 199 -0.09 7.12 17.33
N ASN A 200 -0.45 6.39 16.27
CA ASN A 200 0.11 6.50 14.93
C ASN A 200 -0.76 7.34 13.98
N GLY A 201 -1.84 7.95 14.48
CA GLY A 201 -2.80 8.72 13.70
C GLY A 201 -3.67 7.87 12.78
N LEU A 202 -3.87 6.59 13.14
CA LEU A 202 -4.76 5.64 12.48
C LEU A 202 -6.04 5.55 13.29
N THR A 203 -7.18 5.78 12.66
CA THR A 203 -8.49 5.78 13.32
C THR A 203 -9.48 4.97 12.48
N PRO A 204 -10.57 4.45 13.06
CA PRO A 204 -11.59 3.71 12.30
C PRO A 204 -12.13 4.46 11.08
N ASN A 205 -12.05 5.82 11.09
CA ASN A 205 -12.55 6.64 9.98
C ASN A 205 -11.58 6.78 8.80
N ASN A 206 -10.26 6.60 9.02
CA ASN A 206 -9.24 6.85 8.00
C ASN A 206 -8.34 5.65 7.71
N PHE A 207 -8.49 4.55 8.44
CA PHE A 207 -7.63 3.39 8.40
C PHE A 207 -8.35 2.15 7.90
N PHE A 208 -7.69 1.47 6.97
CA PHE A 208 -8.11 0.20 6.40
C PHE A 208 -6.99 -0.82 6.54
N VAL A 209 -7.33 -2.02 6.92
CA VAL A 209 -6.40 -3.16 7.03
C VAL A 209 -6.39 -3.90 5.70
N ILE A 210 -5.21 -4.29 5.22
CA ILE A 210 -5.09 -5.15 4.04
C ILE A 210 -5.54 -6.55 4.44
N ASN A 211 -6.53 -7.06 3.73
CA ASN A 211 -7.03 -8.42 3.96
C ASN A 211 -6.03 -9.43 3.39
N ASN A 212 -5.40 -10.23 4.24
CA ASN A 212 -4.43 -11.26 3.89
C ASN A 212 -3.37 -10.78 2.86
N PRO A 213 -2.44 -9.89 3.25
CA PRO A 213 -1.52 -9.21 2.33
C PRO A 213 -0.61 -10.16 1.53
N ASP A 214 -0.43 -11.40 1.98
CA ASP A 214 0.41 -12.38 1.31
C ASP A 214 -0.19 -12.88 -0.01
N VAL A 215 -1.51 -12.77 -0.18
CA VAL A 215 -2.24 -13.29 -1.35
C VAL A 215 -3.25 -12.31 -1.97
N THR A 216 -3.46 -11.14 -1.37
CA THR A 216 -4.41 -10.13 -1.88
C THR A 216 -3.75 -8.78 -2.19
N TYR A 217 -2.44 -8.77 -2.35
CA TYR A 217 -1.66 -7.57 -2.59
C TYR A 217 -0.81 -7.71 -3.86
N TRP A 218 -1.18 -7.01 -4.92
CA TRP A 218 -0.43 -6.94 -6.18
C TRP A 218 0.30 -5.61 -6.30
N VAL A 219 1.42 -5.65 -6.99
CA VAL A 219 2.22 -4.46 -7.31
C VAL A 219 2.49 -4.38 -8.80
N LYS A 220 2.50 -3.16 -9.33
CA LYS A 220 2.85 -2.92 -10.72
C LYS A 220 4.35 -2.76 -10.88
N ASN A 221 5.00 -3.75 -11.49
CA ASN A 221 6.43 -3.75 -11.82
C ASN A 221 6.60 -3.85 -13.34
N ASN A 222 7.39 -2.96 -13.95
CA ASN A 222 7.64 -2.94 -15.39
C ASN A 222 6.35 -3.05 -16.22
N GLY A 223 5.32 -2.27 -15.82
CA GLY A 223 4.03 -2.22 -16.49
C GLY A 223 3.08 -3.39 -16.17
N LYS A 224 3.50 -4.41 -15.43
CA LYS A 224 2.69 -5.60 -15.12
C LYS A 224 2.41 -5.76 -13.63
N TYR A 225 1.18 -6.14 -13.31
CA TYR A 225 0.79 -6.52 -11.95
C TYR A 225 1.32 -7.91 -11.61
N GLN A 226 1.98 -8.01 -10.49
CA GLN A 226 2.51 -9.25 -9.90
C GLN A 226 2.11 -9.30 -8.43
N LEU A 227 1.86 -10.49 -7.91
CA LEU A 227 1.62 -10.65 -6.47
C LEU A 227 2.84 -10.14 -5.69
N ASN A 228 2.57 -9.51 -4.55
CA ASN A 228 3.62 -8.92 -3.73
C ASN A 228 4.52 -9.95 -3.05
N ASN A 229 4.00 -11.14 -2.71
CA ASN A 229 4.76 -12.20 -2.09
C ASN A 229 5.65 -12.93 -3.12
N PRO A 230 7.00 -12.85 -3.00
CA PRO A 230 7.93 -13.44 -3.96
C PRO A 230 7.90 -14.97 -4.00
N ALA A 231 7.44 -15.63 -2.93
CA ALA A 231 7.37 -17.10 -2.88
C ALA A 231 6.47 -17.68 -3.97
N PHE A 232 5.42 -16.94 -4.34
CA PHE A 232 4.53 -17.34 -5.42
C PHE A 232 5.10 -17.10 -6.82
N LEU A 233 6.12 -16.24 -6.97
CA LEU A 233 6.68 -15.89 -8.28
C LEU A 233 7.62 -16.98 -8.82
N LYS A 234 8.32 -17.71 -7.93
CA LYS A 234 9.35 -18.68 -8.31
C LYS A 234 8.81 -19.94 -9.00
N ASN A 235 7.54 -20.34 -8.75
CA ASN A 235 6.94 -21.58 -9.27
C ASN A 235 5.51 -21.35 -9.79
N SER A 236 5.22 -20.14 -10.23
CA SER A 236 3.87 -19.59 -10.18
C SER A 236 2.87 -20.19 -11.17
N ILE A 237 3.25 -20.44 -12.43
CA ILE A 237 2.25 -20.70 -13.48
C ILE A 237 1.61 -22.08 -13.35
N LYS A 238 2.42 -23.11 -13.08
CA LYS A 238 1.91 -24.50 -12.98
C LYS A 238 1.30 -24.79 -11.61
N LYS A 239 1.92 -24.25 -10.54
CA LYS A 239 1.55 -24.61 -9.16
C LYS A 239 0.38 -23.78 -8.60
N TYR A 240 0.19 -22.55 -9.10
CA TYR A 240 -0.86 -21.63 -8.61
C TYR A 240 -1.65 -21.02 -9.76
N PRO A 241 -2.40 -21.83 -10.55
CA PRO A 241 -3.08 -21.38 -11.75
C PRO A 241 -4.20 -20.36 -11.47
N LYS A 242 -4.90 -20.47 -10.33
CA LYS A 242 -5.97 -19.53 -9.96
C LYS A 242 -5.42 -18.16 -9.59
N LEU A 243 -4.38 -18.11 -8.74
CA LEU A 243 -3.70 -16.89 -8.35
C LEU A 243 -3.06 -16.18 -9.56
N ASN A 244 -2.47 -16.95 -10.47
CA ASN A 244 -1.97 -16.42 -11.74
C ASN A 244 -3.07 -15.90 -12.64
N GLY A 245 -4.23 -16.55 -12.64
CA GLY A 245 -5.45 -16.09 -13.34
C GLY A 245 -5.83 -14.69 -12.88
N LEU A 246 -5.79 -14.39 -11.58
CA LEU A 246 -6.03 -13.05 -11.06
C LEU A 246 -5.00 -12.02 -11.55
N SER A 247 -3.71 -12.36 -11.49
CA SER A 247 -2.65 -11.49 -12.01
C SER A 247 -2.84 -11.18 -13.49
N LYS A 248 -3.21 -12.19 -14.29
CA LYS A 248 -3.52 -12.06 -15.72
C LYS A 248 -4.75 -11.17 -15.94
N TYR A 249 -5.81 -11.37 -15.17
CA TYR A 249 -7.02 -10.55 -15.21
C TYR A 249 -6.70 -9.07 -14.96
N PHE A 250 -5.92 -8.73 -13.91
CA PHE A 250 -5.55 -7.35 -13.64
C PHE A 250 -4.72 -6.73 -14.77
N ASN A 251 -3.80 -7.49 -15.35
CA ASN A 251 -2.98 -7.02 -16.47
C ASN A 251 -3.77 -6.78 -17.76
N GLN A 252 -4.87 -7.48 -17.96
CA GLN A 252 -5.73 -7.32 -19.12
C GLN A 252 -6.74 -6.16 -18.96
N HIS A 253 -7.26 -5.93 -17.74
CA HIS A 253 -8.41 -5.05 -17.52
C HIS A 253 -8.04 -3.72 -16.82
N LEU A 254 -6.82 -3.60 -16.25
CA LEU A 254 -6.38 -2.40 -15.54
C LEU A 254 -5.17 -1.76 -16.24
N LYS A 255 -5.47 -1.16 -17.39
CA LYS A 255 -4.51 -0.28 -18.09
C LYS A 255 -4.44 1.07 -17.36
N ASP A 256 -3.28 1.75 -17.42
CA ASP A 256 -3.11 3.12 -16.89
C ASP A 256 -3.93 4.12 -17.69
#